data_ab7be88af1b5f924353de09524b18596
#
_entry.id   ab7be88af1b5f924353de09524b18596
#
_cell.length_a   1.000
_cell.length_b   1.000
_cell.length_c   1.000
_cell.angle_alpha   90.00
_cell.angle_beta   90.00
_cell.angle_gamma   90.00
#
_symmetry.space_group_name_H-M   'P 1'
#
loop_
_entity.id
_entity.type
_entity.pdbx_description
1 polymer ?
#
loop_
_entity_poly.entity_id
_entity_poly.type
_entity_poly.pdbx_seq_one_letter_code
_entity_poly.pdbx_strand_id
1 'polypeptide(L)'
;MSDQVPTPSFCISVDVERDYRLDGKITVRGIEEGLPVFLDALRSRSVPFDLFVSGEIVPYLPSDFPKDGDALVSLGCHGLTHSAGLNGYLRRKSGRQLRDDIEVATRTVEAKFGRIPRYFRAPNFSITAEALHILESLGYSCDSSILPGRRVRRWRILPFLDHRGAPSNPYHPDRLSPARAGKSAILEVPVTPNPAEPGSPLGMGLLHDSGPDAVLRAVSQVRSRYVVFLCHAWEMVSWSALDPVAKWVRTASSSGTKSLQALLDHFDDSKFVNMAQIVAREEIAR
;
A
#
# COMPACT_ATOMS: atom_id res chain seq x y z
N MET A 1 1.66 -17.51 33.31
CA MET A 1 0.74 -16.67 32.54
C MET A 1 1.23 -16.73 31.09
N SER A 2 0.45 -17.37 30.20
CA SER A 2 0.81 -17.41 28.77
C SER A 2 0.68 -15.99 28.23
N ASP A 3 1.79 -15.38 27.82
CA ASP A 3 1.82 -14.15 27.05
C ASP A 3 1.11 -14.43 25.70
N GLN A 4 -0.21 -14.35 25.70
CA GLN A 4 -0.95 -14.34 24.45
C GLN A 4 -0.59 -13.04 23.74
N VAL A 5 0.19 -13.14 22.66
CA VAL A 5 0.42 -12.02 21.76
C VAL A 5 -0.96 -11.53 21.30
N PRO A 6 -1.35 -10.28 21.58
CA PRO A 6 -2.66 -9.80 21.20
C PRO A 6 -2.85 -9.92 19.68
N THR A 7 -4.03 -10.36 19.27
CA THR A 7 -4.39 -10.44 17.85
C THR A 7 -4.14 -9.07 17.18
N PRO A 8 -3.36 -8.98 16.09
CA PRO A 8 -3.06 -7.72 15.46
C PRO A 8 -4.33 -7.04 14.92
N SER A 9 -4.34 -5.70 14.90
CA SER A 9 -5.35 -4.96 14.14
C SER A 9 -5.06 -5.09 12.64
N PHE A 10 -6.12 -5.17 11.83
CA PHE A 10 -6.03 -5.44 10.39
C PHE A 10 -6.34 -4.18 9.58
N CYS A 11 -5.42 -3.78 8.73
CA CYS A 11 -5.51 -2.61 7.88
C CYS A 11 -5.56 -3.04 6.41
N ILE A 12 -6.70 -2.86 5.76
CA ILE A 12 -6.84 -3.06 4.32
C ILE A 12 -6.33 -1.82 3.59
N SER A 13 -5.34 -1.99 2.76
CA SER A 13 -4.65 -0.89 2.09
C SER A 13 -4.59 -1.12 0.58
N VAL A 14 -5.28 -0.25 -0.18
CA VAL A 14 -5.44 -0.39 -1.63
C VAL A 14 -4.59 0.66 -2.35
N ASP A 15 -3.67 0.20 -3.18
CA ASP A 15 -2.95 1.04 -4.11
C ASP A 15 -3.82 1.26 -5.36
N VAL A 16 -4.22 2.52 -5.56
CA VAL A 16 -5.08 2.96 -6.67
C VAL A 16 -4.18 3.56 -7.73
N GLU A 17 -3.83 2.72 -8.70
CA GLU A 17 -2.84 3.00 -9.72
C GLU A 17 -3.30 2.44 -11.07
N ARG A 18 -2.55 2.71 -12.15
CA ARG A 18 -2.82 2.12 -13.45
C ARG A 18 -2.61 0.62 -13.45
N ASP A 19 -3.20 -0.06 -14.43
CA ASP A 19 -3.01 -1.50 -14.60
C ASP A 19 -1.54 -1.85 -14.91
N TYR A 20 -1.07 -2.98 -14.38
CA TYR A 20 0.30 -3.45 -14.59
C TYR A 20 0.43 -4.20 -15.92
N ARG A 21 0.67 -3.45 -17.00
CA ARG A 21 0.77 -3.99 -18.37
C ARG A 21 2.21 -4.15 -18.83
N LEU A 22 2.47 -5.24 -19.54
CA LEU A 22 3.78 -5.56 -20.11
C LEU A 22 4.04 -4.82 -21.44
N ASP A 23 2.98 -4.38 -22.14
CA ASP A 23 3.08 -3.65 -23.40
C ASP A 23 3.29 -2.13 -23.23
N GLY A 24 3.43 -1.67 -21.99
CA GLY A 24 3.66 -0.27 -21.64
C GLY A 24 2.47 0.67 -21.83
N LYS A 25 1.32 0.18 -22.29
CA LYS A 25 0.11 1.00 -22.41
C LYS A 25 -0.43 1.35 -21.02
N ILE A 26 -0.97 2.56 -20.91
CA ILE A 26 -1.70 2.99 -19.71
C ILE A 26 -3.15 2.58 -19.89
N THR A 27 -3.64 1.73 -18.98
CA THR A 27 -5.05 1.38 -18.85
C THR A 27 -5.46 1.46 -17.39
N VAL A 28 -6.75 1.60 -17.13
CA VAL A 28 -7.33 1.85 -15.80
C VAL A 28 -8.50 0.93 -15.50
N ARG A 29 -8.52 -0.26 -16.08
CA ARG A 29 -9.56 -1.26 -15.81
C ARG A 29 -9.67 -1.60 -14.31
N GLY A 30 -8.54 -1.59 -13.61
CA GLY A 30 -8.54 -1.73 -12.16
C GLY A 30 -9.40 -0.67 -11.47
N ILE A 31 -9.40 0.56 -11.98
CA ILE A 31 -10.20 1.66 -11.44
C ILE A 31 -11.65 1.55 -11.88
N GLU A 32 -11.91 1.20 -13.13
CA GLU A 32 -13.25 1.13 -13.71
C GLU A 32 -14.03 -0.12 -13.26
N GLU A 33 -13.37 -1.26 -13.17
CA GLU A 33 -13.98 -2.56 -12.88
C GLU A 33 -13.67 -3.05 -11.46
N GLY A 34 -12.42 -2.95 -11.01
CA GLY A 34 -11.93 -3.57 -9.78
C GLY A 34 -12.18 -2.75 -8.53
N LEU A 35 -11.91 -1.45 -8.58
CA LEU A 35 -12.07 -0.57 -7.42
C LEU A 35 -13.52 -0.53 -6.89
N PRO A 36 -14.57 -0.43 -7.72
CA PRO A 36 -15.94 -0.50 -7.23
C PRO A 36 -16.23 -1.76 -6.42
N VAL A 37 -15.69 -2.90 -6.85
CA VAL A 37 -15.85 -4.19 -6.16
C VAL A 37 -15.19 -4.16 -4.78
N PHE A 38 -13.99 -3.59 -4.65
CA PHE A 38 -13.35 -3.39 -3.35
C PHE A 38 -14.17 -2.49 -2.45
N LEU A 39 -14.59 -1.34 -2.96
CA LEU A 39 -15.36 -0.35 -2.18
C LEU A 39 -16.67 -0.94 -1.67
N ASP A 40 -17.36 -1.70 -2.50
CA ASP A 40 -18.62 -2.36 -2.15
C ASP A 40 -18.42 -3.40 -1.04
N ALA A 41 -17.39 -4.25 -1.19
CA ALA A 41 -17.07 -5.28 -0.19
C ALA A 41 -16.70 -4.69 1.17
N LEU A 42 -15.93 -3.60 1.21
CA LEU A 42 -15.47 -2.97 2.46
C LEU A 42 -16.57 -2.13 3.11
N ARG A 43 -17.33 -1.38 2.31
CA ARG A 43 -18.41 -0.52 2.80
C ARG A 43 -19.61 -1.29 3.32
N SER A 44 -19.98 -2.41 2.66
CA SER A 44 -21.09 -3.25 3.11
C SER A 44 -20.93 -3.77 4.54
N ARG A 45 -19.68 -3.82 5.02
CA ARG A 45 -19.33 -4.22 6.40
C ARG A 45 -18.86 -3.06 7.27
N SER A 46 -18.86 -1.83 6.78
CA SER A 46 -18.30 -0.67 7.49
C SER A 46 -16.83 -0.86 7.91
N VAL A 47 -16.05 -1.60 7.13
CA VAL A 47 -14.61 -1.83 7.37
C VAL A 47 -13.83 -0.58 7.02
N PRO A 48 -13.01 -0.01 7.92
CA PRO A 48 -12.09 1.07 7.59
C PRO A 48 -10.95 0.59 6.69
N PHE A 49 -10.53 1.43 5.74
CA PHE A 49 -9.50 1.09 4.76
C PHE A 49 -8.73 2.32 4.26
N ASP A 50 -7.64 2.07 3.54
CA ASP A 50 -6.81 3.11 2.94
C ASP A 50 -6.83 3.04 1.43
N LEU A 51 -6.79 4.22 0.78
CA LEU A 51 -6.60 4.37 -0.65
C LEU A 51 -5.35 5.23 -0.89
N PHE A 52 -4.30 4.65 -1.47
CA PHE A 52 -3.11 5.37 -1.92
C PHE A 52 -3.22 5.63 -3.42
N VAL A 53 -3.43 6.89 -3.80
CA VAL A 53 -3.79 7.28 -5.17
C VAL A 53 -2.59 7.84 -5.89
N SER A 54 -2.22 7.28 -7.06
CA SER A 54 -1.18 7.87 -7.89
C SER A 54 -1.70 9.07 -8.68
N GLY A 55 -0.86 10.11 -8.87
CA GLY A 55 -1.28 11.34 -9.50
C GLY A 55 -1.75 11.16 -10.94
N GLU A 56 -1.08 10.27 -11.71
CA GLU A 56 -1.40 10.03 -13.12
C GLU A 56 -2.81 9.49 -13.36
N ILE A 57 -3.44 8.83 -12.36
CA ILE A 57 -4.76 8.24 -12.54
C ILE A 57 -5.90 9.11 -12.00
N VAL A 58 -5.60 10.20 -11.31
CA VAL A 58 -6.62 11.11 -10.74
C VAL A 58 -7.69 11.54 -11.78
N PRO A 59 -7.35 11.81 -13.05
CA PRO A 59 -8.36 12.15 -14.07
C PRO A 59 -9.36 11.04 -14.38
N TYR A 60 -9.02 9.79 -14.08
CA TYR A 60 -9.84 8.61 -14.37
C TYR A 60 -10.69 8.16 -13.19
N LEU A 61 -10.51 8.78 -12.01
CA LEU A 61 -11.28 8.42 -10.84
C LEU A 61 -12.76 8.77 -11.04
N PRO A 62 -13.68 7.85 -10.68
CA PRO A 62 -15.11 8.09 -10.79
C PRO A 62 -15.56 9.29 -9.93
N SER A 63 -16.69 9.89 -10.28
CA SER A 63 -17.23 11.07 -9.58
C SER A 63 -17.64 10.79 -8.14
N ASP A 64 -18.01 9.56 -7.84
CA ASP A 64 -18.39 9.02 -6.54
C ASP A 64 -17.22 8.38 -5.77
N PHE A 65 -16.00 8.55 -6.27
CA PHE A 65 -14.79 8.12 -5.54
C PHE A 65 -14.82 8.69 -4.12
N PRO A 66 -14.41 7.90 -3.10
CA PRO A 66 -14.41 8.34 -1.71
C PRO A 66 -13.79 9.70 -1.53
N LYS A 67 -14.50 10.58 -0.82
CA LYS A 67 -14.03 11.94 -0.53
C LYS A 67 -13.38 11.96 0.84
N ASP A 68 -12.62 13.01 1.03
CA ASP A 68 -12.10 13.32 2.35
C ASP A 68 -13.24 13.56 3.35
N GLY A 69 -13.06 13.07 4.60
CA GLY A 69 -14.09 13.12 5.64
C GLY A 69 -14.99 11.87 5.70
N ASP A 70 -14.88 10.92 4.76
CA ASP A 70 -15.44 9.58 4.93
C ASP A 70 -14.73 8.90 6.10
N ALA A 71 -15.46 8.62 7.19
CA ALA A 71 -14.89 8.05 8.41
C ALA A 71 -14.24 6.66 8.23
N LEU A 72 -14.61 5.97 7.15
CA LEU A 72 -14.03 4.67 6.82
C LEU A 72 -12.73 4.79 6.02
N VAL A 73 -12.46 5.92 5.37
CA VAL A 73 -11.41 6.02 4.37
C VAL A 73 -10.28 6.95 4.80
N SER A 74 -9.04 6.44 4.78
CA SER A 74 -7.86 7.30 4.78
C SER A 74 -7.36 7.46 3.35
N LEU A 75 -7.23 8.70 2.89
CA LEU A 75 -6.71 9.02 1.56
C LEU A 75 -5.24 9.40 1.62
N GLY A 76 -4.42 8.70 0.84
CA GLY A 76 -3.00 8.93 0.70
C GLY A 76 -2.57 9.15 -0.74
N CYS A 77 -1.31 9.55 -0.93
CA CYS A 77 -0.66 9.72 -2.23
C CYS A 77 0.25 8.52 -2.54
N HIS A 78 0.18 8.00 -3.78
CA HIS A 78 1.04 6.92 -4.28
C HIS A 78 2.07 7.42 -5.30
N GLY A 79 2.61 8.63 -5.10
CA GLY A 79 3.50 9.26 -6.05
C GLY A 79 2.80 9.75 -7.32
N LEU A 80 3.60 10.25 -8.29
CA LEU A 80 3.05 10.82 -9.52
C LEU A 80 2.69 9.74 -10.55
N THR A 81 3.62 8.81 -10.79
CA THR A 81 3.47 7.75 -11.81
C THR A 81 3.97 6.42 -11.27
N HIS A 82 3.33 5.35 -11.70
CA HIS A 82 3.77 3.99 -11.43
C HIS A 82 4.12 3.28 -12.74
N SER A 83 5.40 3.08 -13.00
CA SER A 83 5.89 2.43 -14.21
C SER A 83 6.44 1.03 -13.91
N ALA A 84 6.29 0.12 -14.86
CA ALA A 84 6.88 -1.21 -14.77
C ALA A 84 8.43 -1.14 -14.75
N GLY A 85 9.04 -2.10 -14.07
CA GLY A 85 10.49 -2.23 -13.98
C GLY A 85 11.16 -1.13 -13.16
N LEU A 86 12.47 -0.95 -13.35
CA LEU A 86 13.29 -0.05 -12.53
C LEU A 86 12.94 1.43 -12.68
N ASN A 87 12.30 1.83 -13.77
CA ASN A 87 11.93 3.23 -14.01
C ASN A 87 10.79 3.70 -13.09
N GLY A 88 9.98 2.80 -12.57
CA GLY A 88 8.95 3.08 -11.58
C GLY A 88 9.46 3.36 -10.16
N TYR A 89 10.76 3.22 -9.93
CA TYR A 89 11.33 3.43 -8.59
C TYR A 89 11.72 4.89 -8.35
N LEU A 90 11.30 5.47 -7.22
CA LEU A 90 11.72 6.82 -6.81
C LEU A 90 13.25 6.94 -6.72
N ARG A 91 13.94 5.86 -6.35
CA ARG A 91 15.42 5.81 -6.31
C ARG A 91 16.11 6.08 -7.65
N ARG A 92 15.40 6.07 -8.76
CA ARG A 92 15.92 6.44 -10.09
C ARG A 92 15.91 7.95 -10.31
N LYS A 93 15.20 8.67 -9.48
CA LYS A 93 15.07 10.12 -9.52
C LYS A 93 15.89 10.71 -8.37
N SER A 94 16.34 11.91 -8.50
CA SER A 94 17.09 12.61 -7.47
C SER A 94 16.93 14.12 -7.58
N GLY A 95 17.25 14.83 -6.54
CA GLY A 95 17.26 16.28 -6.51
C GLY A 95 15.92 16.88 -6.92
N ARG A 96 16.01 17.82 -7.84
CA ARG A 96 14.86 18.60 -8.32
C ARG A 96 13.76 17.70 -8.91
N GLN A 97 14.12 16.73 -9.74
CA GLN A 97 13.14 15.86 -10.38
C GLN A 97 12.30 15.06 -9.36
N LEU A 98 12.96 14.53 -8.33
CA LEU A 98 12.24 13.79 -7.27
C LEU A 98 11.27 14.70 -6.51
N ARG A 99 11.73 15.93 -6.17
CA ARG A 99 10.90 16.93 -5.51
C ARG A 99 9.71 17.34 -6.38
N ASP A 100 9.96 17.71 -7.64
CA ASP A 100 8.92 18.16 -8.58
C ASP A 100 7.85 17.06 -8.74
N ASP A 101 8.25 15.80 -8.88
CA ASP A 101 7.33 14.68 -9.02
C ASP A 101 6.45 14.47 -7.77
N ILE A 102 7.03 14.53 -6.56
CA ILE A 102 6.27 14.38 -5.32
C ILE A 102 5.34 15.59 -5.13
N GLU A 103 5.80 16.81 -5.38
CA GLU A 103 4.98 18.02 -5.28
C GLU A 103 3.82 18.04 -6.28
N VAL A 104 4.06 17.62 -7.53
CA VAL A 104 3.00 17.53 -8.55
C VAL A 104 1.98 16.47 -8.14
N ALA A 105 2.43 15.30 -7.69
CA ALA A 105 1.54 14.26 -7.20
C ALA A 105 0.67 14.76 -6.03
N THR A 106 1.30 15.42 -5.04
CA THR A 106 0.62 15.98 -3.88
C THR A 106 -0.47 16.97 -4.29
N ARG A 107 -0.12 17.96 -5.14
CA ARG A 107 -1.08 18.96 -5.64
C ARG A 107 -2.21 18.35 -6.47
N THR A 108 -1.91 17.32 -7.27
CA THR A 108 -2.93 16.65 -8.08
C THR A 108 -3.94 15.92 -7.20
N VAL A 109 -3.46 15.23 -6.17
CA VAL A 109 -4.32 14.55 -5.18
C VAL A 109 -5.08 15.59 -4.35
N GLU A 110 -4.42 16.66 -3.88
CA GLU A 110 -5.05 17.77 -3.15
C GLU A 110 -6.17 18.42 -3.96
N ALA A 111 -5.92 18.75 -5.22
CA ALA A 111 -6.93 19.37 -6.09
C ALA A 111 -8.17 18.50 -6.28
N LYS A 112 -8.03 17.17 -6.29
CA LYS A 112 -9.16 16.22 -6.39
C LYS A 112 -9.94 16.11 -5.09
N PHE A 113 -9.26 16.09 -3.94
CA PHE A 113 -9.87 15.76 -2.64
C PHE A 113 -10.07 16.96 -1.72
N GLY A 114 -9.54 18.14 -2.08
CA GLY A 114 -9.76 19.39 -1.33
C GLY A 114 -8.82 19.59 -0.14
N ARG A 115 -7.88 18.67 0.10
CA ARG A 115 -6.84 18.81 1.13
C ARG A 115 -5.55 18.11 0.78
N ILE A 116 -4.46 18.54 1.40
CA ILE A 116 -3.14 17.91 1.29
C ILE A 116 -3.21 16.49 1.86
N PRO A 117 -2.80 15.45 1.09
CA PRO A 117 -2.72 14.09 1.61
C PRO A 117 -1.69 14.00 2.74
N ARG A 118 -2.03 13.31 3.82
CA ARG A 118 -1.15 13.15 4.99
C ARG A 118 -0.40 11.82 5.02
N TYR A 119 -0.79 10.88 4.16
CA TYR A 119 -0.25 9.52 4.08
C TYR A 119 0.39 9.32 2.71
N PHE A 120 1.54 8.67 2.69
CA PHE A 120 2.27 8.41 1.45
C PHE A 120 2.62 6.91 1.34
N ARG A 121 2.64 6.41 0.12
CA ARG A 121 3.28 5.14 -0.23
C ARG A 121 4.08 5.31 -1.50
N ALA A 122 5.37 4.99 -1.44
CA ALA A 122 6.22 5.05 -2.62
C ALA A 122 5.92 3.91 -3.60
N PRO A 123 5.78 4.19 -4.90
CA PRO A 123 5.71 3.16 -5.92
C PRO A 123 6.85 2.14 -5.76
N ASN A 124 6.51 0.84 -5.89
CA ASN A 124 7.47 -0.26 -5.72
C ASN A 124 8.18 -0.30 -4.35
N PHE A 125 7.62 0.32 -3.30
CA PHE A 125 8.23 0.43 -1.97
C PHE A 125 9.58 1.15 -1.99
N SER A 126 9.79 2.08 -2.92
CA SER A 126 11.12 2.62 -3.24
C SER A 126 11.44 3.94 -2.53
N ILE A 127 10.96 4.12 -1.31
CA ILE A 127 11.26 5.31 -0.50
C ILE A 127 12.77 5.52 -0.34
N THR A 128 13.18 6.78 -0.34
CA THR A 128 14.57 7.18 -0.11
C THR A 128 14.63 8.20 1.02
N ALA A 129 15.81 8.41 1.61
CA ALA A 129 16.02 9.45 2.60
C ALA A 129 15.64 10.84 2.06
N GLU A 130 16.00 11.13 0.81
CA GLU A 130 15.65 12.39 0.15
C GLU A 130 14.13 12.55 -0.03
N ALA A 131 13.43 11.47 -0.47
CA ALA A 131 11.98 11.49 -0.58
C ALA A 131 11.33 11.72 0.79
N LEU A 132 11.83 11.08 1.85
CA LEU A 132 11.32 11.26 3.21
C LEU A 132 11.44 12.71 3.67
N HIS A 133 12.56 13.40 3.40
CA HIS A 133 12.71 14.82 3.70
C HIS A 133 11.76 15.73 2.91
N ILE A 134 11.51 15.38 1.63
CA ILE A 134 10.53 16.10 0.81
C ILE A 134 9.14 15.93 1.42
N LEU A 135 8.74 14.72 1.78
CA LEU A 135 7.45 14.42 2.41
C LEU A 135 7.28 15.20 3.73
N GLU A 136 8.30 15.23 4.59
CA GLU A 136 8.30 16.05 5.81
C GLU A 136 8.03 17.53 5.49
N SER A 137 8.70 18.08 4.47
CA SER A 137 8.56 19.48 4.07
C SER A 137 7.18 19.82 3.49
N LEU A 138 6.47 18.83 2.98
CA LEU A 138 5.11 18.95 2.41
C LEU A 138 4.00 18.67 3.44
N GLY A 139 4.35 18.36 4.69
CA GLY A 139 3.37 18.15 5.77
C GLY A 139 2.78 16.73 5.84
N TYR A 140 3.40 15.75 5.21
CA TYR A 140 3.03 14.35 5.41
C TYR A 140 3.35 13.92 6.84
N SER A 141 2.47 13.14 7.45
CA SER A 141 2.65 12.61 8.81
C SER A 141 3.00 11.12 8.83
N CYS A 142 2.68 10.39 7.76
CA CYS A 142 2.91 8.95 7.71
C CYS A 142 3.39 8.50 6.32
N ASP A 143 4.31 7.55 6.32
CA ASP A 143 4.74 6.78 5.14
C ASP A 143 4.43 5.29 5.36
N SER A 144 4.09 4.57 4.31
CA SER A 144 3.86 3.11 4.34
C SER A 144 4.59 2.46 3.16
N SER A 145 5.87 2.78 3.05
CA SER A 145 6.71 2.36 1.91
C SER A 145 7.71 1.26 2.25
N ILE A 146 7.84 0.88 3.51
CA ILE A 146 8.78 -0.16 3.91
C ILE A 146 8.07 -1.51 3.91
N LEU A 147 8.62 -2.48 3.18
CA LEU A 147 8.27 -3.88 3.26
C LEU A 147 9.43 -4.65 3.89
N PRO A 148 9.36 -5.00 5.18
CA PRO A 148 10.43 -5.67 5.88
C PRO A 148 10.89 -6.94 5.17
N GLY A 149 12.21 -7.12 5.05
CA GLY A 149 12.80 -8.25 4.36
C GLY A 149 12.94 -8.11 2.84
N ARG A 150 12.25 -7.12 2.21
CA ARG A 150 12.36 -6.90 0.76
C ARG A 150 13.76 -6.52 0.35
N ARG A 151 14.21 -7.16 -0.73
CA ARG A 151 15.50 -6.85 -1.37
C ARG A 151 15.38 -6.88 -2.88
N VAL A 152 15.79 -5.81 -3.53
CA VAL A 152 15.90 -5.74 -4.99
C VAL A 152 17.36 -5.53 -5.36
N ARG A 153 17.85 -6.29 -6.35
CA ARG A 153 19.22 -6.16 -6.87
C ARG A 153 19.17 -5.75 -8.33
N ARG A 154 19.97 -4.73 -8.71
CA ARG A 154 20.23 -4.42 -10.09
C ARG A 154 21.30 -5.38 -10.64
N TRP A 155 21.06 -5.91 -11.84
CA TRP A 155 21.91 -6.92 -12.45
C TRP A 155 22.21 -8.13 -11.57
N ARG A 156 21.28 -8.46 -10.65
CA ARG A 156 21.36 -9.59 -9.69
C ARG A 156 22.47 -9.46 -8.63
N ILE A 157 23.36 -8.48 -8.74
CA ILE A 157 24.53 -8.32 -7.84
C ILE A 157 24.49 -7.03 -7.04
N LEU A 158 24.21 -5.88 -7.65
CA LEU A 158 24.25 -4.60 -6.97
C LEU A 158 22.97 -4.36 -6.13
N PRO A 159 23.07 -4.04 -4.84
CA PRO A 159 21.91 -3.70 -4.03
C PRO A 159 21.25 -2.45 -4.60
N PHE A 160 19.95 -2.54 -4.88
CA PHE A 160 19.15 -1.42 -5.39
C PHE A 160 18.09 -0.97 -4.37
N LEU A 161 17.48 -1.89 -3.66
CA LEU A 161 16.58 -1.67 -2.53
C LEU A 161 16.90 -2.71 -1.47
N ASP A 162 16.98 -2.29 -0.19
CA ASP A 162 17.24 -3.22 0.90
C ASP A 162 16.48 -2.79 2.17
N HIS A 163 15.42 -3.51 2.48
CA HIS A 163 14.60 -3.34 3.68
C HIS A 163 14.83 -4.47 4.71
N ARG A 164 15.91 -5.22 4.58
CA ARG A 164 16.26 -6.26 5.55
C ARG A 164 16.60 -5.61 6.89
N GLY A 165 16.05 -6.18 7.95
CA GLY A 165 16.24 -5.66 9.31
C GLY A 165 15.38 -4.43 9.64
N ALA A 166 14.49 -4.00 8.73
CA ALA A 166 13.50 -2.97 9.04
C ALA A 166 12.54 -3.46 10.14
N PRO A 167 12.11 -2.58 11.07
CA PRO A 167 11.08 -2.91 12.05
C PRO A 167 9.78 -3.34 11.38
N SER A 168 9.04 -4.24 12.02
CA SER A 168 7.72 -4.67 11.56
C SER A 168 6.57 -3.92 12.23
N ASN A 169 6.82 -3.28 13.38
CA ASN A 169 5.88 -2.36 14.02
C ASN A 169 6.11 -0.94 13.51
N PRO A 170 5.12 -0.02 13.61
CA PRO A 170 5.30 1.37 13.29
C PRO A 170 6.50 1.99 14.03
N TYR A 171 7.25 2.84 13.33
CA TYR A 171 8.45 3.49 13.86
C TYR A 171 8.71 4.83 13.15
N HIS A 172 9.49 5.70 13.77
CA HIS A 172 10.01 6.89 13.11
C HIS A 172 11.31 6.54 12.39
N PRO A 173 11.39 6.77 11.06
CA PRO A 173 12.57 6.43 10.30
C PRO A 173 13.82 7.21 10.68
N ASP A 174 14.97 6.62 10.45
CA ASP A 174 16.23 7.34 10.41
C ASP A 174 16.31 8.21 9.15
N ARG A 175 16.84 9.44 9.31
CA ARG A 175 16.85 10.42 8.22
C ARG A 175 17.77 10.07 7.06
N LEU A 176 18.71 9.16 7.24
CA LEU A 176 19.63 8.69 6.20
C LEU A 176 19.25 7.30 5.67
N SER A 177 18.46 6.54 6.43
CA SER A 177 18.09 5.17 6.11
C SER A 177 16.64 4.88 6.51
N PRO A 178 15.65 5.11 5.63
CA PRO A 178 14.23 4.93 5.96
C PRO A 178 13.87 3.54 6.53
N ALA A 179 14.62 2.49 6.17
CA ALA A 179 14.44 1.14 6.67
C ALA A 179 15.00 0.91 8.10
N ARG A 180 15.43 1.96 8.79
CA ARG A 180 15.93 1.89 10.17
C ARG A 180 15.16 2.85 11.06
N ALA A 181 14.96 2.47 12.31
CA ALA A 181 14.40 3.38 13.30
C ALA A 181 15.33 4.56 13.59
N GLY A 182 14.76 5.75 13.79
CA GLY A 182 15.47 6.99 14.04
C GLY A 182 14.56 8.09 14.57
N LYS A 183 14.66 9.31 14.02
CA LYS A 183 14.02 10.52 14.56
C LYS A 183 13.35 11.39 13.49
N SER A 184 12.91 10.82 12.36
CA SER A 184 12.05 11.53 11.40
C SER A 184 10.75 11.98 12.09
N ALA A 185 10.16 13.07 11.63
CA ALA A 185 8.81 13.46 12.07
C ALA A 185 7.73 12.54 11.50
N ILE A 186 8.00 11.91 10.34
CA ILE A 186 7.08 10.96 9.70
C ILE A 186 7.06 9.66 10.49
N LEU A 187 5.87 9.08 10.65
CA LEU A 187 5.69 7.71 11.13
C LEU A 187 5.73 6.75 9.92
N GLU A 188 6.63 5.79 9.93
CA GLU A 188 6.57 4.65 9.00
C GLU A 188 5.64 3.59 9.57
N VAL A 189 4.65 3.19 8.78
CA VAL A 189 3.76 2.05 9.05
C VAL A 189 4.07 0.96 8.02
N PRO A 190 4.92 -0.03 8.35
CA PRO A 190 5.41 -1.00 7.39
C PRO A 190 4.30 -1.88 6.81
N VAL A 191 4.38 -2.15 5.50
CA VAL A 191 3.55 -3.17 4.86
C VAL A 191 3.95 -4.54 5.41
N THR A 192 2.97 -5.37 5.73
CA THR A 192 3.25 -6.68 6.33
C THR A 192 3.86 -7.63 5.29
N PRO A 193 5.05 -8.20 5.55
CA PRO A 193 5.61 -9.21 4.66
C PRO A 193 4.84 -10.53 4.77
N ASN A 194 4.75 -11.26 3.65
CA ASN A 194 4.27 -12.63 3.64
C ASN A 194 5.31 -13.55 4.30
N PRO A 195 5.00 -14.21 5.44
CA PRO A 195 5.97 -15.08 6.11
C PRO A 195 6.44 -16.28 5.25
N ALA A 196 5.59 -16.73 4.33
CA ALA A 196 5.92 -17.86 3.44
C ALA A 196 6.80 -17.44 2.25
N GLU A 197 6.85 -16.13 1.91
CA GLU A 197 7.60 -15.60 0.77
C GLU A 197 8.30 -14.29 1.17
N PRO A 198 9.50 -14.37 1.79
CA PRO A 198 10.22 -13.20 2.25
C PRO A 198 10.47 -12.16 1.15
N GLY A 199 10.08 -10.91 1.41
CA GLY A 199 10.20 -9.80 0.46
C GLY A 199 9.00 -9.59 -0.45
N SER A 200 7.98 -10.46 -0.39
CA SER A 200 6.64 -10.25 -0.95
C SER A 200 5.68 -9.74 0.13
N PRO A 201 4.71 -8.88 -0.22
CA PRO A 201 3.72 -8.40 0.74
C PRO A 201 2.68 -9.48 1.07
N LEU A 202 2.16 -9.45 2.28
CA LEU A 202 0.92 -10.12 2.63
C LEU A 202 -0.23 -9.32 2.01
N GLY A 203 -0.97 -9.91 1.08
CA GLY A 203 -1.97 -9.18 0.32
C GLY A 203 -2.84 -10.06 -0.57
N MET A 204 -3.53 -9.40 -1.50
CA MET A 204 -4.47 -10.06 -2.42
C MET A 204 -3.82 -11.18 -3.26
N GLY A 205 -2.53 -11.08 -3.60
CA GLY A 205 -1.84 -12.14 -4.33
C GLY A 205 -1.90 -13.48 -3.60
N LEU A 206 -1.58 -13.53 -2.30
CA LEU A 206 -1.71 -14.74 -1.49
C LEU A 206 -3.15 -15.20 -1.37
N LEU A 207 -4.10 -14.26 -1.22
CA LEU A 207 -5.52 -14.57 -1.13
C LEU A 207 -6.04 -15.22 -2.40
N HIS A 208 -5.64 -14.72 -3.57
CA HIS A 208 -6.01 -15.31 -4.86
C HIS A 208 -5.39 -16.68 -5.10
N ASP A 209 -4.10 -16.81 -4.82
CA ASP A 209 -3.36 -18.04 -5.10
C ASP A 209 -3.71 -19.19 -4.16
N SER A 210 -4.03 -18.89 -2.90
CA SER A 210 -4.08 -19.91 -1.83
C SER A 210 -5.31 -19.79 -0.91
N GLY A 211 -6.18 -18.81 -1.13
CA GLY A 211 -7.43 -18.60 -0.40
C GLY A 211 -7.26 -17.99 1.01
N PRO A 212 -8.40 -17.73 1.70
CA PRO A 212 -8.41 -17.06 2.99
C PRO A 212 -7.66 -17.80 4.09
N ASP A 213 -7.73 -19.13 4.13
CA ASP A 213 -7.03 -19.93 5.15
C ASP A 213 -5.50 -19.74 5.11
N ALA A 214 -4.93 -19.55 3.93
CA ALA A 214 -3.50 -19.28 3.77
C ALA A 214 -3.14 -17.91 4.34
N VAL A 215 -3.99 -16.89 4.11
CA VAL A 215 -3.82 -15.57 4.70
C VAL A 215 -3.91 -15.64 6.22
N LEU A 216 -4.89 -16.35 6.78
CA LEU A 216 -5.07 -16.52 8.22
C LEU A 216 -3.87 -17.21 8.88
N ARG A 217 -3.34 -18.27 8.25
CA ARG A 217 -2.09 -18.90 8.70
C ARG A 217 -0.90 -17.94 8.66
N ALA A 218 -0.81 -17.09 7.64
CA ALA A 218 0.23 -16.08 7.56
C ALA A 218 0.08 -15.04 8.68
N VAL A 219 -1.14 -14.52 8.90
CA VAL A 219 -1.47 -13.58 9.98
C VAL A 219 -1.11 -14.12 11.35
N SER A 220 -1.35 -15.41 11.62
CA SER A 220 -0.99 -16.03 12.92
C SER A 220 0.52 -16.04 13.22
N GLN A 221 1.36 -15.86 12.19
CA GLN A 221 2.81 -15.77 12.32
C GLN A 221 3.32 -14.32 12.45
N VAL A 222 2.46 -13.32 12.19
CA VAL A 222 2.83 -11.91 12.30
C VAL A 222 3.05 -11.53 13.75
N ARG A 223 4.16 -10.83 14.04
CA ARG A 223 4.52 -10.35 15.38
C ARG A 223 4.26 -8.85 15.55
N SER A 224 3.83 -8.17 14.50
CA SER A 224 3.46 -6.76 14.56
C SER A 224 2.09 -6.57 15.21
N ARG A 225 1.89 -5.40 15.81
CA ARG A 225 0.57 -4.95 16.33
C ARG A 225 -0.46 -4.73 15.22
N TYR A 226 0.01 -4.53 14.00
CA TYR A 226 -0.81 -4.27 12.82
C TYR A 226 -0.46 -5.22 11.69
N VAL A 227 -1.47 -5.67 10.98
CA VAL A 227 -1.35 -6.31 9.66
C VAL A 227 -1.77 -5.29 8.63
N VAL A 228 -0.82 -4.78 7.84
CA VAL A 228 -1.11 -3.97 6.66
C VAL A 228 -1.20 -4.91 5.45
N PHE A 229 -2.43 -5.22 5.07
CA PHE A 229 -2.77 -6.12 3.97
C PHE A 229 -2.83 -5.35 2.66
N LEU A 230 -1.93 -5.65 1.74
CA LEU A 230 -1.79 -4.93 0.49
C LEU A 230 -2.76 -5.42 -0.57
N CYS A 231 -3.45 -4.46 -1.19
CA CYS A 231 -4.33 -4.68 -2.33
C CYS A 231 -3.99 -3.70 -3.45
N HIS A 232 -4.32 -4.08 -4.69
CA HIS A 232 -4.31 -3.17 -5.83
C HIS A 232 -5.67 -3.23 -6.54
N ALA A 233 -6.14 -2.08 -7.06
CA ALA A 233 -7.44 -2.03 -7.71
C ALA A 233 -7.57 -3.04 -8.86
N TRP A 234 -6.50 -3.27 -9.62
CA TRP A 234 -6.45 -4.22 -10.74
C TRP A 234 -6.49 -5.70 -10.33
N GLU A 235 -6.29 -6.04 -9.06
CA GLU A 235 -6.38 -7.42 -8.57
C GLU A 235 -7.82 -7.97 -8.54
N MET A 236 -8.83 -7.11 -8.64
CA MET A 236 -10.24 -7.52 -8.73
C MET A 236 -10.77 -7.58 -10.16
N VAL A 237 -9.92 -7.34 -11.16
CA VAL A 237 -10.27 -7.44 -12.59
C VAL A 237 -10.07 -8.87 -13.09
N SER A 238 -11.03 -9.37 -13.86
CA SER A 238 -10.87 -10.65 -14.56
C SER A 238 -10.02 -10.47 -15.84
N TRP A 239 -8.74 -10.86 -15.76
CA TRP A 239 -7.81 -10.77 -16.88
C TRP A 239 -7.87 -12.02 -17.75
N SER A 240 -8.02 -11.84 -19.06
CA SER A 240 -7.97 -12.95 -20.02
C SER A 240 -6.52 -13.39 -20.31
N ALA A 241 -6.39 -14.57 -20.91
CA ALA A 241 -5.07 -15.06 -21.35
C ALA A 241 -4.44 -14.19 -22.45
N LEU A 242 -5.25 -13.40 -23.15
CA LEU A 242 -4.82 -12.50 -24.24
C LEU A 242 -4.40 -11.11 -23.73
N ASP A 243 -4.76 -10.76 -22.49
CA ASP A 243 -4.35 -9.47 -21.92
C ASP A 243 -2.82 -9.47 -21.72
N PRO A 244 -2.12 -8.41 -22.15
CA PRO A 244 -0.67 -8.31 -22.04
C PRO A 244 -0.25 -7.89 -20.62
N VAL A 245 -0.66 -8.66 -19.63
CA VAL A 245 -0.28 -8.52 -18.22
C VAL A 245 0.57 -9.70 -17.76
N ALA A 246 1.36 -9.52 -16.71
CA ALA A 246 2.16 -10.60 -16.16
C ALA A 246 1.29 -11.77 -15.68
N LYS A 247 1.84 -13.00 -15.68
CA LYS A 247 1.09 -14.19 -15.26
C LYS A 247 0.52 -14.03 -13.84
N TRP A 248 1.28 -13.46 -12.93
CA TRP A 248 0.85 -13.21 -11.55
C TRP A 248 -0.28 -12.17 -11.42
N VAL A 249 -0.44 -11.26 -12.39
CA VAL A 249 -1.58 -10.32 -12.45
C VAL A 249 -2.87 -11.05 -12.86
N ARG A 250 -2.77 -12.09 -13.71
CA ARG A 250 -3.94 -12.82 -14.23
C ARG A 250 -4.64 -13.70 -13.20
N THR A 251 -4.02 -13.94 -12.06
CA THR A 251 -4.61 -14.77 -10.99
C THR A 251 -5.80 -14.10 -10.32
N ALA A 252 -5.98 -12.80 -10.49
CA ALA A 252 -7.18 -12.09 -10.06
C ALA A 252 -8.40 -12.58 -10.85
N SER A 253 -9.14 -13.50 -10.28
CA SER A 253 -10.33 -14.10 -10.89
C SER A 253 -11.63 -13.54 -10.28
N SER A 254 -12.77 -13.81 -10.92
CA SER A 254 -14.10 -13.51 -10.39
C SER A 254 -14.39 -14.12 -8.99
N SER A 255 -13.54 -15.04 -8.52
CA SER A 255 -13.57 -15.55 -7.16
C SER A 255 -12.97 -14.59 -6.12
N GLY A 256 -12.22 -13.56 -6.54
CA GLY A 256 -11.54 -12.62 -5.65
C GLY A 256 -12.46 -11.93 -4.66
N THR A 257 -13.65 -11.53 -5.09
CA THR A 257 -14.66 -10.91 -4.22
C THR A 257 -15.13 -11.87 -3.12
N LYS A 258 -15.42 -13.12 -3.46
CA LYS A 258 -15.85 -14.14 -2.48
C LYS A 258 -14.72 -14.45 -1.49
N SER A 259 -13.50 -14.54 -1.98
CA SER A 259 -12.33 -14.79 -1.12
C SER A 259 -12.07 -13.62 -0.17
N LEU A 260 -12.21 -12.38 -0.65
CA LEU A 260 -12.09 -11.19 0.19
C LEU A 260 -13.20 -11.15 1.25
N GLN A 261 -14.45 -11.38 0.89
CA GLN A 261 -15.55 -11.45 1.85
C GLN A 261 -15.32 -12.53 2.91
N ALA A 262 -14.92 -13.74 2.49
CA ALA A 262 -14.61 -14.82 3.42
C ALA A 262 -13.44 -14.48 4.37
N LEU A 263 -12.43 -13.74 3.89
CA LEU A 263 -11.36 -13.22 4.74
C LEU A 263 -11.89 -12.19 5.74
N LEU A 264 -12.69 -11.23 5.28
CA LEU A 264 -13.28 -10.21 6.14
C LEU A 264 -14.20 -10.82 7.21
N ASP A 265 -14.97 -11.85 6.85
CA ASP A 265 -15.90 -12.56 7.76
C ASP A 265 -15.19 -13.27 8.91
N HIS A 266 -13.90 -13.54 8.77
CA HIS A 266 -13.11 -14.19 9.82
C HIS A 266 -12.75 -13.25 10.96
N PHE A 267 -12.73 -11.95 10.74
CA PHE A 267 -12.35 -10.96 11.75
C PHE A 267 -13.58 -10.23 12.31
N ASP A 268 -13.54 -9.92 13.60
CA ASP A 268 -14.46 -8.97 14.21
C ASP A 268 -14.20 -7.56 13.63
N ASP A 269 -15.26 -6.80 13.34
CA ASP A 269 -15.16 -5.49 12.72
C ASP A 269 -14.32 -4.49 13.54
N SER A 270 -14.27 -4.65 14.86
CA SER A 270 -13.43 -3.83 15.76
C SER A 270 -11.93 -4.04 15.56
N LYS A 271 -11.53 -5.09 14.84
CA LYS A 271 -10.13 -5.37 14.51
C LYS A 271 -9.63 -4.57 13.31
N PHE A 272 -10.53 -4.06 12.48
CA PHE A 272 -10.12 -3.28 11.33
C PHE A 272 -9.77 -1.84 11.71
N VAL A 273 -8.72 -1.34 11.08
CA VAL A 273 -8.20 0.02 11.26
C VAL A 273 -7.70 0.57 9.93
N ASN A 274 -7.69 1.89 9.78
CA ASN A 274 -7.02 2.57 8.68
C ASN A 274 -5.78 3.35 9.17
N MET A 275 -5.00 3.94 8.25
CA MET A 275 -3.78 4.70 8.59
C MET A 275 -4.07 5.86 9.55
N ALA A 276 -5.20 6.55 9.41
CA ALA A 276 -5.55 7.63 10.33
C ALA A 276 -5.66 7.15 11.78
N GLN A 277 -6.30 5.99 11.97
CA GLN A 277 -6.48 5.37 13.29
C GLN A 277 -5.16 4.80 13.82
N ILE A 278 -4.32 4.23 12.94
CA ILE A 278 -2.98 3.75 13.35
C ILE A 278 -2.13 4.93 13.83
N VAL A 279 -2.04 6.01 13.04
CA VAL A 279 -1.27 7.21 13.40
C VAL A 279 -1.74 7.78 14.73
N ALA A 280 -3.05 7.94 14.93
CA ALA A 280 -3.62 8.46 16.17
C ALA A 280 -3.28 7.57 17.38
N ARG A 281 -3.31 6.24 17.24
CA ARG A 281 -2.96 5.31 18.31
C ARG A 281 -1.47 5.38 18.68
N GLU A 282 -0.59 5.52 17.68
CA GLU A 282 0.86 5.62 17.90
C GLU A 282 1.26 6.97 18.51
N GLU A 283 0.57 8.06 18.18
CA GLU A 283 0.76 9.37 18.81
C GLU A 283 0.36 9.39 20.29
N ILE A 284 -0.73 8.70 20.66
CA ILE A 284 -1.18 8.58 22.06
C ILE A 284 -0.22 7.71 22.90
N ALA A 285 0.41 6.71 22.27
CA ALA A 285 1.31 5.76 22.95
C ALA A 285 2.70 6.34 23.25
N ARG A 286 3.01 7.55 22.79
CA ARG A 286 4.26 8.29 23.04
C ARG A 286 4.22 9.08 24.33
#